data_e0eba1ef7d4a8b0807072ba1a0404d1b
#
_entry.id   e0eba1ef7d4a8b0807072ba1a0404d1b
#
_cell.length_a   1.000
_cell.length_b   1.000
_cell.length_c   1.000
_cell.angle_alpha   90.00
_cell.angle_beta   90.00
_cell.angle_gamma   90.00
#
_symmetry.space_group_name_H-M   'P 1'
#
loop_
_entity.id
_entity.type
_entity.pdbx_description
1 polymer ?
#
loop_
_entity_poly.entity_id
_entity_poly.type
_entity_poly.pdbx_seq_one_letter_code
_entity_poly.pdbx_strand_id
1 'polypeptide(L)'
;LFSRYIPHFIALSASSPFFQGVDTAFASSRLNSVSAFPLAGHMPFVADWAAFTEYFEHMRRLQVVESMKDFYWDIRPKPEYGTIELRVCDTPLTLERAAALAEYARALARYLFEDKPLEPSSDVYLVYGYNRFLACRFGLEAEVIDPYERRKRLLSEEIGYTLGRVARYASDEAGATALLRLRDVATTRRGDSVLLRERLAQSKSLSDVMRWAADLWMRG
;
A
#
# COMPACT_ATOMS: atom_id res chain seq x y z
N LEU A 1 12.84 -3.58 4.92
CA LEU A 1 12.97 -2.62 3.82
C LEU A 1 11.63 -2.33 3.13
N PHE A 2 10.80 -3.35 2.84
CA PHE A 2 9.53 -3.17 2.14
C PHE A 2 8.56 -2.21 2.87
N SER A 3 8.62 -2.16 4.20
CA SER A 3 7.78 -1.28 5.04
C SER A 3 7.89 0.21 4.66
N ARG A 4 9.05 0.65 4.17
CA ARG A 4 9.25 2.02 3.68
C ARG A 4 8.31 2.38 2.52
N TYR A 5 7.95 1.38 1.69
CA TYR A 5 7.16 1.57 0.47
C TYR A 5 5.65 1.34 0.67
N ILE A 6 5.23 1.03 1.87
CA ILE A 6 3.79 0.86 2.17
C ILE A 6 2.95 2.08 1.79
N PRO A 7 3.38 3.33 2.01
CA PRO A 7 2.64 4.50 1.55
C PRO A 7 2.37 4.52 0.04
N HIS A 8 3.28 3.96 -0.80
CA HIS A 8 3.09 3.84 -2.24
C HIS A 8 1.87 2.98 -2.58
N PHE A 9 1.77 1.80 -1.96
CA PHE A 9 0.67 0.87 -2.19
C PHE A 9 -0.65 1.43 -1.70
N ILE A 10 -0.66 2.11 -0.54
CA ILE A 10 -1.84 2.80 -0.04
C ILE A 10 -2.31 3.84 -1.05
N ALA A 11 -1.42 4.74 -1.49
CA ALA A 11 -1.79 5.85 -2.37
C ALA A 11 -2.24 5.39 -3.76
N LEU A 12 -1.55 4.40 -4.34
CA LEU A 12 -1.86 3.86 -5.68
C LEU A 12 -3.15 3.04 -5.72
N SER A 13 -3.53 2.40 -4.60
CA SER A 13 -4.74 1.57 -4.51
C SER A 13 -5.92 2.28 -3.85
N ALA A 14 -5.74 3.50 -3.30
CA ALA A 14 -6.76 4.19 -2.53
C ALA A 14 -8.08 4.34 -3.31
N SER A 15 -9.12 3.63 -2.87
CA SER A 15 -10.46 3.59 -3.49
C SER A 15 -11.60 3.54 -2.46
N SER A 16 -11.34 3.94 -1.21
CA SER A 16 -12.37 3.96 -0.17
C SER A 16 -12.58 5.36 0.43
N PRO A 17 -12.97 6.38 -0.40
CA PRO A 17 -13.17 7.73 0.09
C PRO A 17 -14.44 7.92 0.91
N PHE A 18 -15.40 7.00 0.79
CA PHE A 18 -16.72 7.07 1.42
C PHE A 18 -16.87 6.02 2.52
N PHE A 19 -17.52 6.41 3.61
CA PHE A 19 -17.91 5.51 4.68
C PHE A 19 -19.30 5.90 5.20
N GLN A 20 -20.20 4.92 5.33
CA GLN A 20 -21.58 5.12 5.78
C GLN A 20 -22.32 6.27 5.06
N GLY A 21 -22.09 6.41 3.76
CA GLY A 21 -22.78 7.41 2.94
C GLY A 21 -22.13 8.80 2.93
N VAL A 22 -21.02 9.00 3.66
CA VAL A 22 -20.36 10.29 3.81
C VAL A 22 -18.95 10.26 3.19
N ASP A 23 -18.54 11.36 2.53
CA ASP A 23 -17.14 11.55 2.16
C ASP A 23 -16.31 11.80 3.41
N THR A 24 -15.38 10.91 3.67
CA THR A 24 -14.51 10.94 4.84
C THR A 24 -13.37 11.94 4.71
N ALA A 25 -13.21 12.53 3.53
CA ALA A 25 -12.05 13.31 3.13
C ALA A 25 -10.70 12.52 3.17
N PHE A 26 -10.73 11.19 3.32
CA PHE A 26 -9.59 10.30 3.15
C PHE A 26 -9.60 9.69 1.74
N ALA A 27 -8.43 9.47 1.15
CA ALA A 27 -8.31 8.70 -0.08
C ALA A 27 -8.59 7.21 0.17
N SER A 28 -8.09 6.68 1.31
CA SER A 28 -8.40 5.34 1.83
C SER A 28 -8.89 5.44 3.28
N SER A 29 -10.19 5.35 3.51
CA SER A 29 -10.79 5.34 4.85
C SER A 29 -10.81 3.95 5.47
N ARG A 30 -10.78 2.87 4.65
CA ARG A 30 -10.81 1.48 5.10
C ARG A 30 -9.71 1.17 6.13
N LEU A 31 -8.50 1.65 5.89
CA LEU A 31 -7.36 1.38 6.75
C LEU A 31 -7.48 2.01 8.14
N ASN A 32 -8.27 3.08 8.29
CA ASN A 32 -8.55 3.66 9.62
C ASN A 32 -9.41 2.72 10.48
N SER A 33 -10.41 2.05 9.86
CA SER A 33 -11.24 1.06 10.55
C SER A 33 -10.41 -0.15 10.96
N VAL A 34 -9.51 -0.63 10.08
CA VAL A 34 -8.59 -1.74 10.39
C VAL A 34 -7.64 -1.37 11.53
N SER A 35 -7.20 -0.12 11.63
CA SER A 35 -6.28 0.35 12.69
C SER A 35 -6.90 0.32 14.08
N ALA A 36 -8.21 0.15 14.21
CA ALA A 36 -8.88 -0.03 15.50
C ALA A 36 -8.67 -1.43 16.11
N PHE A 37 -8.25 -2.42 15.31
CA PHE A 37 -7.98 -3.76 15.81
C PHE A 37 -6.63 -3.82 16.55
N PRO A 38 -6.52 -4.57 17.65
CA PRO A 38 -5.24 -4.89 18.25
C PRO A 38 -4.29 -5.51 17.22
N LEU A 39 -3.01 -5.22 17.34
CA LEU A 39 -1.97 -5.74 16.44
C LEU A 39 -2.13 -5.34 14.95
N ALA A 40 -2.91 -4.29 14.67
CA ALA A 40 -3.01 -3.72 13.34
C ALA A 40 -1.86 -2.73 13.04
N GLY A 41 -1.59 -2.51 11.75
CA GLY A 41 -0.60 -1.53 11.30
C GLY A 41 0.77 -2.15 11.01
N HIS A 42 1.84 -1.54 11.52
CA HIS A 42 3.20 -2.01 11.24
C HIS A 42 3.59 -3.19 12.15
N MET A 43 4.32 -4.15 11.58
CA MET A 43 5.01 -5.16 12.39
C MET A 43 6.20 -4.50 13.13
N PRO A 44 6.62 -5.04 14.29
CA PRO A 44 7.78 -4.51 15.00
C PRO A 44 9.05 -4.62 14.15
N PHE A 45 10.04 -3.76 14.44
CA PHE A 45 11.35 -3.90 13.83
C PHE A 45 12.03 -5.15 14.37
N VAL A 46 12.39 -6.04 13.45
CA VAL A 46 13.19 -7.23 13.74
C VAL A 46 14.36 -7.28 12.76
N ALA A 47 15.54 -7.60 13.26
CA ALA A 47 16.77 -7.56 12.46
C ALA A 47 16.82 -8.67 11.39
N ASP A 48 16.30 -9.85 11.75
CA ASP A 48 16.36 -11.05 10.92
C ASP A 48 15.21 -12.00 11.21
N TRP A 49 15.24 -13.16 10.55
CA TRP A 49 14.21 -14.18 10.70
C TRP A 49 14.24 -14.85 12.08
N ALA A 50 15.39 -14.98 12.71
CA ALA A 50 15.53 -15.55 14.04
C ALA A 50 14.86 -14.65 15.09
N ALA A 51 15.14 -13.34 15.05
CA ALA A 51 14.50 -12.34 15.90
C ALA A 51 12.97 -12.29 15.68
N PHE A 52 12.52 -12.45 14.42
CA PHE A 52 11.09 -12.56 14.12
C PHE A 52 10.45 -13.79 14.77
N THR A 53 11.10 -14.94 14.66
CA THR A 53 10.61 -16.20 15.24
C THR A 53 10.53 -16.11 16.77
N GLU A 54 11.56 -15.54 17.39
CA GLU A 54 11.59 -15.29 18.84
C GLU A 54 10.44 -14.38 19.28
N TYR A 55 10.23 -13.27 18.56
CA TYR A 55 9.11 -12.37 18.82
C TYR A 55 7.77 -13.10 18.73
N PHE A 56 7.54 -13.88 17.66
CA PHE A 56 6.31 -14.63 17.46
C PHE A 56 6.05 -15.64 18.59
N GLU A 57 7.06 -16.43 18.94
CA GLU A 57 6.95 -17.40 20.04
C GLU A 57 6.74 -16.73 21.41
N HIS A 58 7.32 -15.52 21.60
CA HIS A 58 7.06 -14.73 22.80
C HIS A 58 5.59 -14.31 22.89
N MET A 59 5.03 -13.80 21.80
CA MET A 59 3.60 -13.40 21.73
C MET A 59 2.67 -14.60 21.95
N ARG A 60 3.04 -15.79 21.47
CA ARG A 60 2.30 -17.03 21.73
C ARG A 60 2.36 -17.44 23.21
N ARG A 61 3.52 -17.39 23.83
CA ARG A 61 3.67 -17.69 25.28
C ARG A 61 2.85 -16.75 26.16
N LEU A 62 2.74 -15.50 25.74
CA LEU A 62 1.87 -14.50 26.42
C LEU A 62 0.39 -14.67 26.10
N GLN A 63 0.02 -15.63 25.26
CA GLN A 63 -1.35 -15.88 24.82
C GLN A 63 -2.02 -14.68 24.13
N VAL A 64 -1.21 -13.80 23.53
CA VAL A 64 -1.71 -12.64 22.75
C VAL A 64 -2.14 -13.11 21.36
N VAL A 65 -1.44 -14.10 20.81
CA VAL A 65 -1.72 -14.68 19.49
C VAL A 65 -1.63 -16.20 19.55
N GLU A 66 -2.41 -16.88 18.69
CA GLU A 66 -2.32 -18.33 18.48
C GLU A 66 -1.56 -18.65 17.18
N SER A 67 -1.74 -17.80 16.18
CA SER A 67 -1.19 -17.99 14.83
C SER A 67 -0.82 -16.67 14.15
N MET A 68 -0.12 -16.77 13.02
CA MET A 68 0.17 -15.60 12.17
C MET A 68 -1.09 -14.88 11.67
N LYS A 69 -2.26 -15.53 11.67
CA LYS A 69 -3.52 -14.94 11.22
C LYS A 69 -4.04 -13.84 12.15
N ASP A 70 -3.59 -13.86 13.43
CA ASP A 70 -4.04 -12.92 14.46
C ASP A 70 -3.36 -11.55 14.34
N PHE A 71 -2.27 -11.45 13.57
CA PHE A 71 -1.64 -10.18 13.26
C PHE A 71 -2.33 -9.50 12.08
N TYR A 72 -2.82 -8.31 12.32
CA TYR A 72 -3.43 -7.44 11.29
C TYR A 72 -2.42 -6.44 10.71
N TRP A 73 -1.16 -6.86 10.60
CA TRP A 73 -0.09 -6.02 10.06
C TRP A 73 -0.30 -5.68 8.58
N ASP A 74 0.17 -4.53 8.21
CA ASP A 74 0.14 -4.01 6.83
C ASP A 74 0.98 -4.89 5.87
N ILE A 75 2.07 -5.46 6.38
CA ILE A 75 2.85 -6.54 5.75
C ILE A 75 2.91 -7.72 6.73
N ARG A 76 2.55 -8.88 6.26
CA ARG A 76 2.54 -10.09 7.07
C ARG A 76 3.32 -11.21 6.40
N PRO A 77 4.31 -11.83 7.06
CA PRO A 77 4.94 -13.04 6.58
C PRO A 77 3.94 -14.18 6.46
N LYS A 78 4.11 -15.01 5.43
CA LYS A 78 3.38 -16.24 5.19
C LYS A 78 4.37 -17.40 5.11
N PRO A 79 4.88 -17.90 6.26
CA PRO A 79 5.92 -18.92 6.30
C PRO A 79 5.52 -20.20 5.57
N GLU A 80 4.24 -20.56 5.63
CA GLU A 80 3.68 -21.74 4.96
C GLU A 80 3.84 -21.74 3.44
N TYR A 81 4.02 -20.55 2.84
CA TYR A 81 4.18 -20.37 1.38
C TYR A 81 5.55 -19.75 1.02
N GLY A 82 6.36 -19.38 2.01
CA GLY A 82 7.61 -18.65 1.76
C GLY A 82 7.40 -17.26 1.13
N THR A 83 6.27 -16.60 1.42
CA THR A 83 5.87 -15.33 0.82
C THR A 83 5.59 -14.25 1.87
N ILE A 84 5.36 -13.03 1.39
CA ILE A 84 4.80 -11.93 2.18
C ILE A 84 3.43 -11.54 1.62
N GLU A 85 2.55 -11.11 2.48
CA GLU A 85 1.20 -10.62 2.16
C GLU A 85 1.16 -9.11 2.39
N LEU A 86 0.82 -8.34 1.36
CA LEU A 86 0.53 -6.91 1.46
C LEU A 86 -0.97 -6.72 1.71
N ARG A 87 -1.32 -6.09 2.84
CA ARG A 87 -2.71 -5.98 3.31
C ARG A 87 -3.28 -4.56 3.25
N VAL A 88 -2.50 -3.62 2.76
CA VAL A 88 -2.85 -2.18 2.76
C VAL A 88 -3.66 -1.75 1.54
N CYS A 89 -3.68 -2.54 0.48
CA CYS A 89 -4.37 -2.15 -0.74
C CYS A 89 -5.89 -2.18 -0.55
N ASP A 90 -6.55 -1.09 -0.91
CA ASP A 90 -7.97 -1.11 -1.22
C ASP A 90 -8.20 -1.91 -2.52
N THR A 91 -9.44 -2.31 -2.79
CA THR A 91 -9.79 -2.94 -4.07
C THR A 91 -9.76 -1.89 -5.18
N PRO A 92 -8.85 -1.98 -6.17
CA PRO A 92 -8.83 -1.02 -7.28
C PRO A 92 -10.11 -1.09 -8.13
N LEU A 93 -10.36 -0.06 -8.92
CA LEU A 93 -11.54 0.00 -9.80
C LEU A 93 -11.46 -0.93 -11.01
N THR A 94 -10.27 -1.45 -11.35
CA THR A 94 -10.09 -2.36 -12.49
C THR A 94 -9.11 -3.50 -12.18
N LEU A 95 -9.26 -4.63 -12.89
CA LEU A 95 -8.34 -5.77 -12.80
C LEU A 95 -6.93 -5.42 -13.25
N GLU A 96 -6.79 -4.59 -14.29
CA GLU A 96 -5.48 -4.13 -14.74
C GLU A 96 -4.75 -3.35 -13.66
N ARG A 97 -5.46 -2.53 -12.86
CA ARG A 97 -4.86 -1.80 -11.74
C ARG A 97 -4.40 -2.78 -10.66
N ALA A 98 -5.19 -3.79 -10.36
CA ALA A 98 -4.82 -4.83 -9.40
C ALA A 98 -3.58 -5.60 -9.87
N ALA A 99 -3.53 -6.01 -11.14
CA ALA A 99 -2.38 -6.67 -11.74
C ALA A 99 -1.13 -5.78 -11.73
N ALA A 100 -1.29 -4.48 -12.02
CA ALA A 100 -0.18 -3.52 -11.99
C ALA A 100 0.40 -3.35 -10.59
N LEU A 101 -0.44 -3.32 -9.54
CA LEU A 101 0.03 -3.28 -8.15
C LEU A 101 0.78 -4.56 -7.76
N ALA A 102 0.33 -5.73 -8.22
CA ALA A 102 1.02 -6.99 -8.00
C ALA A 102 2.39 -7.00 -8.71
N GLU A 103 2.45 -6.53 -9.95
CA GLU A 103 3.70 -6.40 -10.70
C GLU A 103 4.67 -5.42 -10.02
N TYR A 104 4.16 -4.29 -9.53
CA TYR A 104 4.98 -3.35 -8.77
C TYR A 104 5.55 -3.98 -7.49
N ALA A 105 4.72 -4.71 -6.74
CA ALA A 105 5.18 -5.41 -5.54
C ALA A 105 6.30 -6.43 -5.87
N ARG A 106 6.14 -7.19 -6.95
CA ARG A 106 7.12 -8.16 -7.42
C ARG A 106 8.43 -7.50 -7.86
N ALA A 107 8.34 -6.48 -8.71
CA ALA A 107 9.50 -5.75 -9.22
C ALA A 107 10.26 -5.04 -8.09
N LEU A 108 9.53 -4.44 -7.13
CA LEU A 108 10.11 -3.83 -5.95
C LEU A 108 10.82 -4.85 -5.04
N ALA A 109 10.22 -6.02 -4.82
CA ALA A 109 10.84 -7.07 -4.04
C ALA A 109 12.17 -7.52 -4.67
N ARG A 110 12.20 -7.72 -5.99
CA ARG A 110 13.44 -8.05 -6.72
C ARG A 110 14.48 -6.94 -6.61
N TYR A 111 14.09 -5.69 -6.81
CA TYR A 111 14.98 -4.54 -6.66
C TYR A 111 15.63 -4.50 -5.26
N LEU A 112 14.83 -4.70 -4.21
CA LEU A 112 15.33 -4.69 -2.83
C LEU A 112 16.26 -5.87 -2.55
N PHE A 113 15.99 -7.03 -3.15
CA PHE A 113 16.77 -8.23 -2.93
C PHE A 113 18.08 -8.24 -3.74
N GLU A 114 18.04 -7.83 -4.99
CA GLU A 114 19.18 -7.89 -5.91
C GLU A 114 20.11 -6.68 -5.78
N ASP A 115 19.55 -5.46 -5.75
CA ASP A 115 20.35 -4.22 -5.67
C ASP A 115 20.76 -3.83 -4.26
N LYS A 116 19.98 -4.25 -3.24
CA LYS A 116 20.17 -3.86 -1.84
C LYS A 116 20.39 -2.35 -1.68
N PRO A 117 19.49 -1.51 -2.21
CA PRO A 117 19.72 -0.07 -2.35
C PRO A 117 19.77 0.69 -1.03
N LEU A 118 19.30 0.08 0.05
CA LEU A 118 19.17 0.67 1.38
C LEU A 118 19.50 -0.36 2.45
N GLU A 119 20.14 0.09 3.51
CA GLU A 119 20.29 -0.71 4.72
C GLU A 119 19.00 -0.64 5.58
N PRO A 120 18.62 -1.70 6.29
CA PRO A 120 17.53 -1.65 7.25
C PRO A 120 17.75 -0.56 8.30
N SER A 121 16.73 0.27 8.56
CA SER A 121 16.80 1.35 9.53
C SER A 121 15.57 1.35 10.42
N SER A 122 15.78 1.51 11.74
CA SER A 122 14.67 1.71 12.69
C SER A 122 13.94 3.03 12.45
N ASP A 123 14.58 4.02 11.81
CA ASP A 123 13.94 5.31 11.50
C ASP A 123 12.72 5.14 10.58
N VAL A 124 12.70 4.09 9.74
CA VAL A 124 11.50 3.73 8.94
C VAL A 124 10.30 3.52 9.86
N TYR A 125 10.49 2.88 11.01
CA TYR A 125 9.43 2.59 11.97
C TYR A 125 8.99 3.82 12.76
N LEU A 126 9.91 4.75 13.03
CA LEU A 126 9.56 6.01 13.71
C LEU A 126 8.62 6.87 12.88
N VAL A 127 8.80 6.92 11.56
CA VAL A 127 7.96 7.71 10.65
C VAL A 127 6.77 6.93 10.07
N TYR A 128 6.71 5.62 10.29
CA TYR A 128 5.75 4.73 9.62
C TYR A 128 4.30 5.16 9.83
N GLY A 129 3.88 5.30 11.09
CA GLY A 129 2.50 5.65 11.41
C GLY A 129 2.08 7.00 10.82
N TYR A 130 2.99 7.97 10.86
CA TYR A 130 2.78 9.28 10.27
C TYR A 130 2.62 9.22 8.74
N ASN A 131 3.56 8.59 8.05
CA ASN A 131 3.53 8.43 6.60
C ASN A 131 2.31 7.62 6.12
N ARG A 132 1.97 6.55 6.87
CA ARG A 132 0.76 5.75 6.63
C ARG A 132 -0.50 6.59 6.72
N PHE A 133 -0.63 7.40 7.78
CA PHE A 133 -1.77 8.30 7.95
C PHE A 133 -1.86 9.30 6.79
N LEU A 134 -0.76 9.95 6.41
CA LEU A 134 -0.75 10.91 5.31
C LEU A 134 -1.13 10.26 3.98
N ALA A 135 -0.62 9.07 3.69
CA ALA A 135 -0.99 8.33 2.49
C ALA A 135 -2.49 7.95 2.48
N CYS A 136 -3.05 7.51 3.62
CA CYS A 136 -4.48 7.26 3.74
C CYS A 136 -5.31 8.52 3.54
N ARG A 137 -4.87 9.64 4.11
CA ARG A 137 -5.61 10.91 4.11
C ARG A 137 -5.56 11.60 2.75
N PHE A 138 -4.38 11.74 2.18
CA PHE A 138 -4.11 12.57 1.02
C PHE A 138 -3.78 11.77 -0.26
N GLY A 139 -3.64 10.43 -0.17
CA GLY A 139 -3.30 9.60 -1.33
C GLY A 139 -2.01 10.07 -2.00
N LEU A 140 -2.06 10.27 -3.31
CA LEU A 140 -0.92 10.70 -4.14
C LEU A 140 -0.44 12.13 -3.85
N GLU A 141 -1.24 12.95 -3.19
CA GLU A 141 -0.91 14.31 -2.77
C GLU A 141 -0.21 14.37 -1.39
N ALA A 142 0.03 13.23 -0.75
CA ALA A 142 0.66 13.18 0.56
C ALA A 142 2.11 13.68 0.51
N GLU A 143 2.50 14.50 1.47
CA GLU A 143 3.91 14.80 1.75
C GLU A 143 4.43 13.88 2.84
N VAL A 144 5.19 12.85 2.47
CA VAL A 144 5.73 11.85 3.38
C VAL A 144 7.17 12.19 3.79
N ILE A 145 7.60 11.68 4.94
CA ILE A 145 8.98 11.83 5.42
C ILE A 145 9.82 10.68 4.87
N ASP A 146 10.89 11.01 4.14
CA ASP A 146 11.96 10.07 3.82
C ASP A 146 12.90 9.92 5.03
N PRO A 147 12.95 8.75 5.68
CA PRO A 147 13.78 8.57 6.87
C PRO A 147 15.28 8.54 6.58
N TYR A 148 15.70 8.22 5.35
CA TYR A 148 17.10 8.16 4.95
C TYR A 148 17.65 9.55 4.62
N GLU A 149 16.85 10.35 3.90
CA GLU A 149 17.26 11.71 3.52
C GLU A 149 16.79 12.78 4.54
N ARG A 150 15.99 12.38 5.53
CA ARG A 150 15.46 13.24 6.60
C ARG A 150 14.75 14.48 6.08
N ARG A 151 13.99 14.30 5.01
CA ARG A 151 13.21 15.38 4.37
C ARG A 151 11.82 14.91 3.95
N LYS A 152 10.93 15.88 3.75
CA LYS A 152 9.61 15.63 3.17
C LYS A 152 9.73 15.47 1.65
N ARG A 153 8.92 14.58 1.10
CA ARG A 153 8.77 14.34 -0.33
C ARG A 153 7.31 14.20 -0.69
N LEU A 154 6.94 14.70 -1.85
CA LEU A 154 5.63 14.43 -2.41
C LEU A 154 5.56 12.95 -2.83
N LEU A 155 4.57 12.24 -2.32
CA LEU A 155 4.47 10.78 -2.49
C LEU A 155 4.34 10.37 -3.96
N SER A 156 3.60 11.13 -4.77
CA SER A 156 3.48 10.89 -6.21
C SER A 156 4.83 10.97 -6.95
N GLU A 157 5.71 11.89 -6.56
CA GLU A 157 7.06 12.01 -7.13
C GLU A 157 7.95 10.85 -6.71
N GLU A 158 7.89 10.46 -5.43
CA GLU A 158 8.65 9.34 -4.92
C GLU A 158 8.22 8.01 -5.55
N ILE A 159 6.91 7.81 -5.77
CA ILE A 159 6.38 6.67 -6.52
C ILE A 159 6.93 6.67 -7.95
N GLY A 160 6.85 7.80 -8.65
CA GLY A 160 7.38 7.94 -10.02
C GLY A 160 8.87 7.61 -10.13
N TYR A 161 9.66 8.12 -9.18
CA TYR A 161 11.09 7.81 -9.08
C TYR A 161 11.34 6.31 -8.85
N THR A 162 10.64 5.72 -7.89
CA THR A 162 10.79 4.30 -7.55
C THR A 162 10.37 3.40 -8.70
N LEU A 163 9.25 3.69 -9.39
CA LEU A 163 8.80 2.95 -10.56
C LEU A 163 9.85 2.98 -11.69
N GLY A 164 10.53 4.12 -11.88
CA GLY A 164 11.66 4.21 -12.82
C GLY A 164 12.82 3.28 -12.45
N ARG A 165 13.13 3.15 -11.15
CA ARG A 165 14.21 2.27 -10.65
C ARG A 165 13.88 0.79 -10.79
N VAL A 166 12.63 0.41 -10.55
CA VAL A 166 12.21 -1.00 -10.60
C VAL A 166 11.81 -1.47 -12.00
N ALA A 167 11.71 -0.57 -12.99
CA ALA A 167 11.25 -0.90 -14.34
C ALA A 167 12.06 -2.04 -15.01
N ARG A 168 13.37 -2.12 -14.75
CA ARG A 168 14.24 -3.19 -15.26
C ARG A 168 13.91 -4.58 -14.70
N TYR A 169 13.11 -4.64 -13.64
CA TYR A 169 12.65 -5.87 -12.99
C TYR A 169 11.23 -6.25 -13.42
N ALA A 170 10.68 -5.60 -14.45
CA ALA A 170 9.41 -6.01 -15.04
C ALA A 170 9.47 -7.48 -15.49
N SER A 171 8.35 -8.21 -15.31
CA SER A 171 8.28 -9.64 -15.65
C SER A 171 8.51 -9.89 -17.15
N ASP A 172 7.88 -9.03 -17.93
CA ASP A 172 7.83 -9.06 -19.39
C ASP A 172 7.36 -7.69 -19.92
N GLU A 173 6.99 -7.60 -21.17
CA GLU A 173 6.47 -6.38 -21.81
C GLU A 173 5.13 -5.93 -21.18
N ALA A 174 4.26 -6.87 -20.81
CA ALA A 174 3.00 -6.56 -20.13
C ALA A 174 3.25 -5.98 -18.75
N GLY A 175 4.20 -6.55 -18.00
CA GLY A 175 4.65 -6.02 -16.72
C GLY A 175 5.25 -4.62 -16.83
N ALA A 176 6.09 -4.38 -17.84
CA ALA A 176 6.63 -3.04 -18.10
C ALA A 176 5.52 -2.02 -18.39
N THR A 177 4.53 -2.40 -19.20
CA THR A 177 3.35 -1.58 -19.49
C THR A 177 2.54 -1.30 -18.21
N ALA A 178 2.37 -2.29 -17.34
CA ALA A 178 1.67 -2.14 -16.07
C ALA A 178 2.36 -1.13 -15.16
N LEU A 179 3.70 -1.16 -15.05
CA LEU A 179 4.47 -0.18 -14.28
C LEU A 179 4.36 1.24 -14.86
N LEU A 180 4.34 1.38 -16.20
CA LEU A 180 4.12 2.67 -16.85
C LEU A 180 2.73 3.25 -16.57
N ARG A 181 1.68 2.41 -16.54
CA ARG A 181 0.32 2.83 -16.14
C ARG A 181 0.29 3.35 -14.70
N LEU A 182 0.96 2.69 -13.75
CA LEU A 182 1.05 3.20 -12.37
C LEU A 182 1.82 4.53 -12.31
N ARG A 183 2.85 4.68 -13.13
CA ARG A 183 3.60 5.94 -13.22
C ARG A 183 2.74 7.08 -13.76
N ASP A 184 1.90 6.81 -14.75
CA ASP A 184 0.92 7.80 -15.25
C ASP A 184 -0.06 8.23 -14.15
N VAL A 185 -0.61 7.27 -13.40
CA VAL A 185 -1.48 7.55 -12.25
C VAL A 185 -0.78 8.42 -11.21
N ALA A 186 0.48 8.11 -10.87
CA ALA A 186 1.26 8.91 -9.93
C ALA A 186 1.50 10.33 -10.48
N THR A 187 1.87 10.45 -11.77
CA THR A 187 2.17 11.74 -12.41
C THR A 187 0.94 12.64 -12.51
N THR A 188 -0.20 12.07 -12.92
CA THR A 188 -1.47 12.79 -13.05
C THR A 188 -2.19 12.97 -11.70
N ARG A 189 -1.78 12.23 -10.68
CA ARG A 189 -2.42 12.15 -9.34
C ARG A 189 -3.90 11.76 -9.39
N ARG A 190 -4.33 11.14 -10.49
CA ARG A 190 -5.70 10.68 -10.72
C ARG A 190 -5.87 9.22 -10.29
N GLY A 191 -5.79 8.99 -8.97
CA GLY A 191 -6.08 7.69 -8.36
C GLY A 191 -7.60 7.41 -8.29
N ASP A 192 -7.94 6.17 -7.94
CA ASP A 192 -9.33 5.68 -7.92
C ASP A 192 -10.22 6.47 -6.96
N SER A 193 -9.70 6.95 -5.82
CA SER A 193 -10.46 7.80 -4.88
C SER A 193 -10.88 9.14 -5.48
N VAL A 194 -10.07 9.69 -6.39
CA VAL A 194 -10.42 10.93 -7.13
C VAL A 194 -11.53 10.65 -8.11
N LEU A 195 -11.41 9.56 -8.90
CA LEU A 195 -12.42 9.14 -9.88
C LEU A 195 -13.78 8.87 -9.23
N LEU A 196 -13.79 8.22 -8.07
CA LEU A 196 -15.02 7.98 -7.30
C LEU A 196 -15.70 9.28 -6.83
N ARG A 197 -14.92 10.27 -6.38
CA ARG A 197 -15.45 11.60 -6.01
C ARG A 197 -15.96 12.38 -7.21
N GLU A 198 -15.25 12.35 -8.33
CA GLU A 198 -15.70 12.96 -9.58
C GLU A 198 -17.03 12.35 -10.06
N ARG A 199 -17.14 11.00 -9.99
CA ARG A 199 -18.37 10.30 -10.32
C ARG A 199 -19.52 10.71 -9.41
N LEU A 200 -19.29 10.81 -8.10
CA LEU A 200 -20.30 11.30 -7.16
C LEU A 200 -20.72 12.74 -7.45
N ALA A 201 -19.77 13.60 -7.77
CA ALA A 201 -20.05 15.00 -8.11
C ALA A 201 -20.96 15.12 -9.35
N GLN A 202 -20.81 14.22 -10.32
CA GLN A 202 -21.63 14.17 -11.54
C GLN A 202 -23.01 13.57 -11.29
N SER A 203 -23.07 12.39 -10.66
CA SER A 203 -24.31 11.61 -10.50
C SER A 203 -25.17 12.03 -9.31
N LYS A 204 -24.57 12.67 -8.30
CA LYS A 204 -25.18 12.99 -7.00
C LYS A 204 -25.74 11.75 -6.26
N SER A 205 -25.31 10.56 -6.61
CA SER A 205 -25.83 9.28 -6.12
C SER A 205 -24.74 8.28 -5.83
N LEU A 206 -24.58 7.89 -4.56
CA LEU A 206 -23.63 6.83 -4.17
C LEU A 206 -24.01 5.48 -4.77
N SER A 207 -25.30 5.18 -4.96
CA SER A 207 -25.74 3.95 -5.62
C SER A 207 -25.29 3.91 -7.08
N ASP A 208 -25.26 5.06 -7.76
CA ASP A 208 -24.72 5.17 -9.12
C ASP A 208 -23.19 5.00 -9.13
N VAL A 209 -22.47 5.60 -8.17
CA VAL A 209 -21.04 5.40 -8.02
C VAL A 209 -20.70 3.93 -7.85
N MET A 210 -21.44 3.20 -6.99
CA MET A 210 -21.24 1.78 -6.75
C MET A 210 -21.48 0.93 -7.99
N ARG A 211 -22.57 1.17 -8.74
CA ARG A 211 -22.82 0.47 -10.00
C ARG A 211 -21.73 0.74 -11.02
N TRP A 212 -21.37 1.99 -11.21
CA TRP A 212 -20.28 2.36 -12.11
C TRP A 212 -18.94 1.68 -11.76
N ALA A 213 -18.58 1.64 -10.47
CA ALA A 213 -17.36 0.97 -10.01
C ALA A 213 -17.42 -0.56 -10.28
N ALA A 214 -18.57 -1.20 -10.02
CA ALA A 214 -18.77 -2.62 -10.33
C ALA A 214 -18.69 -2.90 -11.84
N ASP A 215 -19.28 -2.03 -12.68
CA ASP A 215 -19.20 -2.13 -14.14
C ASP A 215 -17.76 -2.01 -14.65
N LEU A 216 -16.95 -1.10 -14.09
CA LEU A 216 -15.55 -0.98 -14.43
C LEU A 216 -14.76 -2.25 -14.11
N TRP A 217 -14.99 -2.82 -12.92
CA TRP A 217 -14.35 -4.07 -12.49
C TRP A 217 -14.69 -5.24 -13.41
N MET A 218 -15.95 -5.31 -13.88
CA MET A 218 -16.43 -6.40 -14.75
C MET A 218 -15.96 -6.28 -16.20
N ARG A 219 -15.56 -5.10 -16.64
CA ARG A 219 -15.05 -4.87 -18.02
C ARG A 219 -13.56 -5.19 -18.19
N GLY A 220 -12.85 -5.35 -17.11
CA GLY A 220 -11.47 -5.73 -17.13
C GLY A 220 -10.57 -4.84 -16.44
#